data_f7bbb50c103fc7d6ccbf07b3476b89e0
#
_entry.id   f7bbb50c103fc7d6ccbf07b3476b89e0
#
_cell.length_a   1.000
_cell.length_b   1.000
_cell.length_c   1.000
_cell.angle_alpha   90.00
_cell.angle_beta   90.00
_cell.angle_gamma   90.00
#
_symmetry.space_group_name_H-M   'P 1'
#
loop_
_entity.id
_entity.type
_entity.pdbx_description
1 polymer ?
#
loop_
_entity_poly.entity_id
_entity_poly.type
_entity_poly.pdbx_seq_one_letter_code
_entity_poly.pdbx_strand_id
1 'polypeptide(L)'
;KNLAIVDLNTLVNIEPTVLNVYEMPIGTDLIFINENGEKYFINSKTNEQIREKVKSPFMVAFEKNLEFLKKNEYSKDTIKKLFTKSDKITLFTVGDVDFPTGEIIIADPFYYLHSEKYRQILNRTIPIGKYDVELAICDSKTLYKRIIGAKLKVKNDKVVHYEFTMPKGYTIDDSHILNGFCVDAGLASFCDASVVEEYTKFWYDWQKDNPNKNYYNDYFNKFFEESYKKYSEIQTNSGNFIYWEIPETHHKIAMFKTGFGDGYYMSLWGLNEKDEVCEVVIPFINPELID
;
A
#
# COMPACT_ATOMS: atom_id res chain seq x y z
N LYS A 1 27.92 19.99 -22.19
CA LYS A 1 26.59 20.52 -21.90
C LYS A 1 25.48 19.84 -22.71
N ASN A 2 25.76 19.36 -23.92
CA ASN A 2 24.77 18.67 -24.77
C ASN A 2 24.73 17.15 -24.54
N LEU A 3 25.72 16.58 -23.87
CA LEU A 3 25.78 15.15 -23.57
C LEU A 3 24.64 14.70 -22.64
N ALA A 4 24.27 15.52 -21.65
CA ALA A 4 23.16 15.21 -20.76
C ALA A 4 21.83 15.02 -21.52
N ILE A 5 21.62 15.77 -22.60
CA ILE A 5 20.39 15.71 -23.44
C ILE A 5 20.42 14.46 -24.33
N VAL A 6 21.59 14.09 -24.86
CA VAL A 6 21.72 12.92 -25.75
C VAL A 6 21.53 11.61 -24.98
N ASP A 7 22.03 11.55 -23.77
CA ASP A 7 21.91 10.34 -22.96
C ASP A 7 20.53 10.22 -22.30
N LEU A 8 19.86 11.32 -21.99
CA LEU A 8 18.43 11.31 -21.65
C LEU A 8 17.57 10.67 -22.76
N ASN A 9 17.89 10.92 -24.03
CA ASN A 9 17.19 10.28 -25.16
C ASN A 9 17.52 8.79 -25.31
N THR A 10 18.69 8.36 -24.93
CA THR A 10 19.09 6.96 -24.87
C THR A 10 18.44 6.25 -23.70
N LEU A 11 18.17 6.96 -22.61
CA LEU A 11 17.50 6.47 -21.42
C LEU A 11 15.97 6.44 -21.54
N VAL A 12 15.36 7.08 -22.52
CA VAL A 12 13.92 7.04 -22.79
C VAL A 12 13.42 5.62 -23.16
N ASN A 13 14.31 4.71 -23.50
CA ASN A 13 13.99 3.29 -23.69
C ASN A 13 14.06 2.46 -22.40
N ILE A 14 14.45 3.05 -21.28
CA ILE A 14 14.37 2.46 -19.94
C ILE A 14 13.10 3.02 -19.30
N GLU A 15 12.23 2.16 -18.78
CA GLU A 15 10.94 2.60 -18.23
C GLU A 15 11.07 3.84 -17.34
N PRO A 16 10.18 4.85 -17.49
CA PRO A 16 10.32 6.18 -16.83
C PRO A 16 10.30 6.13 -15.30
N THR A 17 9.90 5.02 -14.71
CA THR A 17 9.82 4.80 -13.26
C THR A 17 11.17 4.68 -12.58
N VAL A 18 12.25 4.56 -13.34
CA VAL A 18 13.59 4.24 -12.82
C VAL A 18 14.56 5.45 -12.82
N LEU A 19 14.18 6.55 -13.47
CA LEU A 19 15.08 7.69 -13.70
C LEU A 19 14.75 8.88 -12.77
N ASN A 20 15.48 8.96 -11.65
CA ASN A 20 15.62 10.21 -10.92
C ASN A 20 16.85 10.97 -11.44
N VAL A 21 16.62 12.04 -12.21
CA VAL A 21 17.68 12.95 -12.64
C VAL A 21 17.99 13.91 -11.49
N TYR A 22 19.21 13.84 -10.95
CA TYR A 22 19.69 14.76 -9.93
C TYR A 22 20.52 15.88 -10.57
N GLU A 23 20.49 17.07 -9.96
CA GLU A 23 21.40 18.15 -10.34
C GLU A 23 22.86 17.68 -10.20
N MET A 24 23.66 17.91 -11.24
CA MET A 24 25.03 17.46 -11.31
C MET A 24 25.95 18.29 -10.43
N PRO A 25 26.88 17.68 -9.68
CA PRO A 25 27.96 18.39 -9.06
C PRO A 25 28.85 19.08 -10.12
N ILE A 26 29.38 20.24 -9.78
CA ILE A 26 30.28 21.01 -10.66
C ILE A 26 31.47 20.13 -11.06
N GLY A 27 31.63 19.86 -12.37
CA GLY A 27 32.74 19.09 -12.94
C GLY A 27 32.47 17.65 -13.31
N THR A 28 31.24 17.12 -13.08
CA THR A 28 30.77 15.84 -13.61
C THR A 28 29.74 16.06 -14.70
N ASP A 29 29.80 15.30 -15.77
CA ASP A 29 29.01 15.58 -16.95
C ASP A 29 27.68 14.82 -16.98
N LEU A 30 27.59 13.67 -16.28
CA LEU A 30 26.36 12.88 -16.23
C LEU A 30 26.24 12.02 -14.97
N ILE A 31 25.04 11.96 -14.41
CA ILE A 31 24.68 11.05 -13.33
C ILE A 31 23.53 10.17 -13.80
N PHE A 32 23.70 8.88 -13.74
CA PHE A 32 22.67 7.89 -13.96
C PHE A 32 22.32 7.19 -12.65
N ILE A 33 21.08 6.78 -12.53
CA ILE A 33 20.67 5.87 -11.46
C ILE A 33 20.03 4.67 -12.15
N ASN A 34 20.58 3.49 -11.92
CA ASN A 34 19.97 2.27 -12.42
C ASN A 34 18.80 1.81 -11.55
N GLU A 35 18.14 0.73 -11.96
CA GLU A 35 17.03 0.09 -11.25
C GLU A 35 17.35 -0.32 -9.80
N ASN A 36 18.64 -0.51 -9.48
CA ASN A 36 19.11 -0.84 -8.13
C ASN A 36 19.46 0.41 -7.28
N GLY A 37 19.22 1.63 -7.80
CA GLY A 37 19.56 2.88 -7.13
C GLY A 37 21.07 3.17 -7.13
N GLU A 38 21.87 2.51 -7.99
CA GLU A 38 23.30 2.78 -8.13
C GLU A 38 23.53 4.01 -9.00
N LYS A 39 24.36 4.94 -8.53
CA LYS A 39 24.80 6.11 -9.29
C LYS A 39 26.03 5.81 -10.14
N TYR A 40 25.97 6.27 -11.37
CA TYR A 40 27.10 6.24 -12.30
C TYR A 40 27.44 7.67 -12.70
N PHE A 41 28.72 8.01 -12.62
CA PHE A 41 29.26 9.28 -13.11
C PHE A 41 30.04 8.98 -14.37
N ILE A 42 29.82 9.73 -15.44
CA ILE A 42 30.62 9.69 -16.64
C ILE A 42 31.42 11.01 -16.70
N ASN A 43 32.71 10.89 -16.68
CA ASN A 43 33.59 12.04 -16.89
C ASN A 43 33.69 12.29 -18.40
N SER A 44 33.15 13.42 -18.89
CA SER A 44 33.15 13.76 -20.32
C SER A 44 34.56 13.93 -20.92
N LYS A 45 35.58 14.22 -20.09
CA LYS A 45 36.92 14.40 -20.56
C LYS A 45 37.71 13.10 -20.75
N THR A 46 37.42 12.09 -19.92
CA THR A 46 38.14 10.81 -19.94
C THR A 46 37.34 9.65 -20.43
N ASN A 47 36.01 9.83 -20.58
CA ASN A 47 35.06 8.75 -20.87
C ASN A 47 35.09 7.60 -19.83
N GLU A 48 35.71 7.85 -18.68
CA GLU A 48 35.75 6.89 -17.58
C GLU A 48 34.42 6.85 -16.84
N GLN A 49 33.88 5.67 -16.71
CA GLN A 49 32.72 5.37 -15.88
C GLN A 49 33.17 5.24 -14.43
N ILE A 50 32.94 6.27 -13.62
CA ILE A 50 33.17 6.21 -12.18
C ILE A 50 31.92 5.61 -11.55
N ARG A 51 32.03 4.41 -11.06
CA ARG A 51 30.94 3.75 -10.30
C ARG A 51 31.02 4.16 -8.84
N GLU A 52 30.19 5.09 -8.45
CA GLU A 52 29.95 5.34 -7.03
C GLU A 52 28.60 4.71 -6.65
N LYS A 53 28.63 3.67 -5.82
CA LYS A 53 27.42 3.04 -5.29
C LYS A 53 26.77 3.92 -4.21
N VAL A 54 26.14 5.01 -4.61
CA VAL A 54 25.37 5.84 -3.68
C VAL A 54 23.89 5.59 -3.96
N LYS A 55 23.27 4.76 -3.12
CA LYS A 55 21.81 4.55 -3.17
C LYS A 55 21.09 5.85 -2.87
N SER A 56 20.01 6.12 -3.59
CA SER A 56 19.14 7.26 -3.26
C SER A 56 18.55 7.09 -1.85
N PRO A 57 18.24 8.18 -1.13
CA PRO A 57 17.56 8.09 0.16
C PRO A 57 16.31 7.24 0.11
N PHE A 58 15.52 7.33 -0.96
CA PHE A 58 14.35 6.51 -1.20
C PHE A 58 14.66 5.00 -1.26
N MET A 59 15.70 4.60 -2.01
CA MET A 59 16.10 3.19 -2.11
C MET A 59 16.63 2.65 -0.78
N VAL A 60 17.34 3.46 -0.02
CA VAL A 60 17.76 3.09 1.34
C VAL A 60 16.56 2.89 2.25
N ALA A 61 15.57 3.77 2.18
CA ALA A 61 14.33 3.63 2.94
C ALA A 61 13.55 2.39 2.52
N PHE A 62 13.44 2.12 1.22
CA PHE A 62 12.79 0.92 0.69
C PHE A 62 13.44 -0.37 1.22
N GLU A 63 14.75 -0.50 1.14
CA GLU A 63 15.47 -1.69 1.65
C GLU A 63 15.29 -1.87 3.16
N LYS A 64 15.41 -0.80 3.95
CA LYS A 64 15.14 -0.84 5.39
C LYS A 64 13.71 -1.25 5.70
N ASN A 65 12.76 -0.82 4.86
CA ASN A 65 11.37 -1.23 5.01
C ASN A 65 11.17 -2.71 4.68
N LEU A 66 11.83 -3.25 3.67
CA LEU A 66 11.79 -4.69 3.38
C LEU A 66 12.32 -5.51 4.58
N GLU A 67 13.37 -5.05 5.24
CA GLU A 67 13.88 -5.69 6.46
C GLU A 67 12.86 -5.61 7.60
N PHE A 68 12.21 -4.47 7.78
CA PHE A 68 11.14 -4.29 8.77
C PHE A 68 9.98 -5.26 8.52
N LEU A 69 9.49 -5.34 7.27
CA LEU A 69 8.41 -6.26 6.91
C LEU A 69 8.80 -7.73 7.10
N LYS A 70 10.05 -8.10 6.76
CA LYS A 70 10.56 -9.48 6.93
C LYS A 70 10.70 -9.90 8.39
N LYS A 71 11.06 -8.98 9.28
CA LYS A 71 11.22 -9.29 10.71
C LYS A 71 9.89 -9.58 11.39
N ASN A 72 8.79 -9.03 10.86
CA ASN A 72 7.44 -9.17 11.43
C ASN A 72 7.37 -8.78 12.93
N GLU A 73 8.20 -7.82 13.34
CA GLU A 73 8.27 -7.32 14.72
C GLU A 73 7.46 -6.03 14.86
N TYR A 74 6.14 -6.17 15.03
CA TYR A 74 5.24 -5.02 15.17
C TYR A 74 4.90 -4.80 16.64
N SER A 75 5.72 -4.00 17.32
CA SER A 75 5.43 -3.61 18.69
C SER A 75 4.19 -2.70 18.77
N LYS A 76 3.56 -2.68 19.93
CA LYS A 76 2.46 -1.74 20.22
C LYS A 76 2.87 -0.27 19.97
N ASP A 77 4.12 0.07 20.32
CA ASP A 77 4.64 1.42 20.11
C ASP A 77 4.83 1.74 18.64
N THR A 78 5.26 0.77 17.82
CA THR A 78 5.36 0.90 16.37
C THR A 78 3.98 1.20 15.76
N ILE A 79 2.97 0.41 16.12
CA ILE A 79 1.60 0.63 15.63
C ILE A 79 1.05 1.96 16.12
N LYS A 80 1.29 2.31 17.38
CA LYS A 80 0.88 3.62 17.92
C LYS A 80 1.52 4.78 17.18
N LYS A 81 2.81 4.71 16.84
CA LYS A 81 3.50 5.73 16.04
C LYS A 81 2.88 5.90 14.66
N LEU A 82 2.57 4.80 13.97
CA LEU A 82 1.91 4.83 12.66
C LEU A 82 0.59 5.62 12.70
N PHE A 83 -0.21 5.44 13.74
CA PHE A 83 -1.53 6.06 13.90
C PHE A 83 -1.54 7.21 14.92
N THR A 84 -0.43 7.92 15.05
CA THR A 84 -0.34 9.16 15.81
C THR A 84 -0.14 10.33 14.86
N LYS A 85 -1.13 11.27 14.84
CA LYS A 85 -1.04 12.49 14.04
C LYS A 85 0.16 13.33 14.46
N SER A 86 0.90 13.85 13.47
CA SER A 86 2.04 14.75 13.65
C SER A 86 2.10 15.75 12.48
N ASP A 87 3.14 16.56 12.42
CA ASP A 87 3.45 17.43 11.28
C ASP A 87 3.74 16.66 9.98
N LYS A 88 4.11 15.37 10.09
CA LYS A 88 4.46 14.49 8.95
C LYS A 88 3.47 13.35 8.73
N ILE A 89 2.55 13.12 9.65
CA ILE A 89 1.56 12.05 9.57
C ILE A 89 0.16 12.63 9.69
N THR A 90 -0.64 12.45 8.65
CA THR A 90 -2.07 12.75 8.65
C THR A 90 -2.86 11.46 8.79
N LEU A 91 -3.85 11.47 9.68
CA LEU A 91 -4.85 10.40 9.76
C LEU A 91 -6.09 10.82 8.98
N PHE A 92 -6.53 9.98 8.08
CA PHE A 92 -7.66 10.27 7.19
C PHE A 92 -8.64 9.10 7.16
N THR A 93 -9.91 9.36 7.48
CA THR A 93 -10.99 8.40 7.33
C THR A 93 -11.51 8.43 5.90
N VAL A 94 -11.35 7.33 5.18
CA VAL A 94 -11.81 7.17 3.79
C VAL A 94 -13.34 7.10 3.72
N GLY A 95 -13.94 6.36 4.63
CA GLY A 95 -15.36 6.11 4.77
C GLY A 95 -15.62 4.87 5.62
N ASP A 96 -16.89 4.57 5.83
CA ASP A 96 -17.33 3.37 6.53
C ASP A 96 -17.65 2.23 5.55
N VAL A 97 -17.27 1.02 5.89
CA VAL A 97 -17.56 -0.18 5.11
C VAL A 97 -18.47 -1.12 5.89
N ASP A 98 -19.36 -1.80 5.17
CA ASP A 98 -20.37 -2.69 5.75
C ASP A 98 -19.78 -4.08 6.06
N PHE A 99 -20.09 -4.61 7.23
CA PHE A 99 -19.76 -5.97 7.64
C PHE A 99 -21.04 -6.72 8.07
N PRO A 100 -21.85 -7.19 7.09
CA PRO A 100 -23.12 -7.89 7.38
C PRO A 100 -22.94 -9.24 8.07
N THR A 101 -21.80 -9.90 7.91
CA THR A 101 -21.49 -11.17 8.57
C THR A 101 -20.47 -11.02 9.70
N GLY A 102 -19.71 -9.93 9.70
CA GLY A 102 -18.57 -9.74 10.61
C GLY A 102 -17.35 -10.58 10.25
N GLU A 103 -17.35 -11.32 9.15
CA GLU A 103 -16.21 -12.08 8.64
C GLU A 103 -15.36 -11.17 7.74
N ILE A 104 -14.09 -10.99 8.10
CA ILE A 104 -13.20 -10.04 7.41
C ILE A 104 -12.33 -10.78 6.40
N ILE A 105 -12.21 -10.19 5.21
CA ILE A 105 -11.22 -10.51 4.18
C ILE A 105 -10.35 -9.28 3.95
N ILE A 106 -9.04 -9.47 3.91
CA ILE A 106 -8.05 -8.47 3.49
C ILE A 106 -7.39 -8.97 2.23
N ALA A 107 -7.46 -8.21 1.16
CA ALA A 107 -6.87 -8.61 -0.12
C ALA A 107 -6.60 -7.42 -1.03
N ASP A 108 -5.72 -7.62 -2.02
CA ASP A 108 -5.63 -6.76 -3.19
C ASP A 108 -6.94 -6.86 -3.98
N PRO A 109 -7.69 -5.74 -4.12
CA PRO A 109 -9.01 -5.78 -4.75
C PRO A 109 -8.95 -6.17 -6.23
N PHE A 110 -7.84 -5.94 -6.93
CA PHE A 110 -7.78 -6.17 -8.37
C PHE A 110 -7.28 -7.57 -8.75
N TYR A 111 -6.50 -8.21 -7.88
CA TYR A 111 -5.94 -9.54 -8.18
C TYR A 111 -6.51 -10.66 -7.33
N TYR A 112 -6.81 -10.39 -6.05
CA TYR A 112 -7.08 -11.48 -5.11
C TYR A 112 -8.48 -11.46 -4.48
N LEU A 113 -9.12 -10.29 -4.36
CA LEU A 113 -10.40 -10.20 -3.67
C LEU A 113 -11.52 -11.01 -4.36
N HIS A 114 -11.56 -11.01 -5.69
CA HIS A 114 -12.54 -11.79 -6.48
C HIS A 114 -12.21 -13.28 -6.59
N SER A 115 -11.03 -13.71 -6.16
CA SER A 115 -10.54 -15.08 -6.34
C SER A 115 -10.74 -15.94 -5.09
N GLU A 116 -11.68 -16.87 -5.11
CA GLU A 116 -11.91 -17.81 -4.01
C GLU A 116 -10.66 -18.61 -3.61
N LYS A 117 -9.76 -18.84 -4.55
CA LYS A 117 -8.52 -19.58 -4.31
C LYS A 117 -7.53 -18.81 -3.42
N TYR A 118 -7.51 -17.48 -3.51
CA TYR A 118 -6.48 -16.65 -2.89
C TYR A 118 -6.99 -15.76 -1.76
N ARG A 119 -8.29 -15.46 -1.74
CA ARG A 119 -8.88 -14.72 -0.62
C ARG A 119 -9.05 -15.63 0.59
N GLN A 120 -8.81 -15.09 1.77
CA GLN A 120 -8.90 -15.83 3.02
C GLN A 120 -9.74 -15.04 4.02
N ILE A 121 -10.74 -15.69 4.60
CA ILE A 121 -11.48 -15.14 5.74
C ILE A 121 -10.55 -15.21 6.97
N LEU A 122 -10.50 -14.15 7.75
CA LEU A 122 -9.68 -14.10 8.96
C LEU A 122 -10.27 -14.95 10.09
N ASN A 123 -9.42 -15.36 11.02
CA ASN A 123 -9.73 -16.30 12.11
C ASN A 123 -10.63 -15.74 13.22
N ARG A 124 -10.77 -14.41 13.34
CA ARG A 124 -11.72 -13.77 14.26
C ARG A 124 -12.83 -13.07 13.48
N THR A 125 -13.98 -12.92 14.09
CA THR A 125 -15.10 -12.12 13.57
C THR A 125 -15.26 -10.85 14.39
N ILE A 126 -15.92 -9.85 13.80
CA ILE A 126 -16.31 -8.62 14.47
C ILE A 126 -17.84 -8.54 14.55
N PRO A 127 -18.44 -7.72 15.41
CA PRO A 127 -19.88 -7.49 15.41
C PRO A 127 -20.37 -7.05 14.04
N ILE A 128 -21.59 -7.42 13.69
CA ILE A 128 -22.24 -6.91 12.47
C ILE A 128 -22.39 -5.39 12.59
N GLY A 129 -22.00 -4.66 11.54
CA GLY A 129 -22.05 -3.19 11.57
C GLY A 129 -21.33 -2.53 10.41
N LYS A 130 -21.15 -1.21 10.55
CA LYS A 130 -20.35 -0.38 9.65
C LYS A 130 -19.13 0.15 10.41
N TYR A 131 -17.99 0.12 9.76
CA TYR A 131 -16.73 0.45 10.40
C TYR A 131 -15.85 1.35 9.54
N ASP A 132 -15.33 2.38 10.15
CA ASP A 132 -14.43 3.34 9.51
C ASP A 132 -13.12 2.69 9.05
N VAL A 133 -12.73 2.97 7.82
CA VAL A 133 -11.38 2.72 7.31
C VAL A 133 -10.55 3.98 7.45
N GLU A 134 -9.55 3.94 8.32
CA GLU A 134 -8.63 5.03 8.57
C GLU A 134 -7.25 4.74 7.95
N LEU A 135 -6.70 5.71 7.23
CA LEU A 135 -5.38 5.65 6.63
C LEU A 135 -4.42 6.55 7.39
N ALA A 136 -3.23 6.06 7.67
CA ALA A 136 -2.10 6.86 8.09
C ALA A 136 -1.29 7.23 6.83
N ILE A 137 -1.15 8.53 6.58
CA ILE A 137 -0.52 9.08 5.38
C ILE A 137 0.65 9.93 5.81
N CYS A 138 1.86 9.59 5.35
CA CYS A 138 3.02 10.45 5.56
C CYS A 138 3.17 11.47 4.44
N ASP A 139 3.80 12.61 4.80
CA ASP A 139 4.36 13.57 3.84
C ASP A 139 5.77 13.90 4.31
N SER A 140 6.77 13.33 3.65
CA SER A 140 8.18 13.46 4.01
C SER A 140 9.06 13.68 2.79
N LYS A 141 10.30 14.14 3.01
CA LYS A 141 11.24 14.41 1.92
C LYS A 141 11.67 13.15 1.19
N THR A 142 11.83 12.05 1.93
CA THR A 142 12.30 10.77 1.37
C THR A 142 11.15 9.94 0.81
N LEU A 143 10.01 9.86 1.52
CA LEU A 143 8.92 8.97 1.15
C LEU A 143 7.82 9.66 0.35
N TYR A 144 7.82 11.00 0.30
CA TYR A 144 6.74 11.79 -0.28
C TYR A 144 5.38 11.49 0.36
N LYS A 145 4.28 11.86 -0.30
CA LYS A 145 2.93 11.52 0.15
C LYS A 145 2.66 10.03 -0.07
N ARG A 146 2.56 9.27 1.03
CA ARG A 146 2.42 7.81 0.96
C ARG A 146 1.59 7.27 2.11
N ILE A 147 0.76 6.27 1.82
CA ILE A 147 0.03 5.54 2.87
C ILE A 147 1.03 4.63 3.57
N ILE A 148 1.20 4.81 4.88
CA ILE A 148 2.16 4.06 5.71
C ILE A 148 1.49 2.96 6.54
N GLY A 149 0.17 3.00 6.65
CA GLY A 149 -0.65 2.00 7.32
C GLY A 149 -2.12 2.23 7.08
N ALA A 150 -2.91 1.18 7.25
CA ALA A 150 -4.37 1.22 7.19
C ALA A 150 -4.98 0.53 8.41
N LYS A 151 -6.16 0.98 8.83
CA LYS A 151 -6.85 0.44 9.98
C LYS A 151 -8.35 0.40 9.75
N LEU A 152 -8.97 -0.73 10.10
CA LEU A 152 -10.40 -0.87 10.28
C LEU A 152 -10.74 -0.63 11.76
N LYS A 153 -11.53 0.39 12.07
CA LYS A 153 -11.88 0.77 13.44
C LYS A 153 -13.16 0.09 13.87
N VAL A 154 -13.06 -0.89 14.75
CA VAL A 154 -14.20 -1.70 15.20
C VAL A 154 -14.80 -1.16 16.49
N LYS A 155 -13.96 -0.77 17.45
CA LYS A 155 -14.38 -0.35 18.78
C LYS A 155 -13.44 0.72 19.34
N ASN A 156 -13.98 1.68 20.10
CA ASN A 156 -13.17 2.75 20.69
C ASN A 156 -12.53 2.37 22.05
N ASP A 157 -12.42 1.07 22.33
CA ASP A 157 -11.76 0.61 23.55
C ASP A 157 -10.23 0.69 23.39
N LYS A 158 -9.56 0.76 24.55
CA LYS A 158 -8.11 0.79 24.58
C LYS A 158 -7.52 -0.56 24.13
N VAL A 159 -6.74 -0.55 23.06
CA VAL A 159 -5.95 -1.72 22.63
C VAL A 159 -4.84 -1.99 23.65
N VAL A 160 -4.77 -3.21 24.17
CA VAL A 160 -3.75 -3.63 25.13
C VAL A 160 -2.65 -4.47 24.48
N HIS A 161 -2.96 -5.27 23.46
CA HIS A 161 -1.98 -6.02 22.69
C HIS A 161 -2.40 -6.19 21.23
N TYR A 162 -1.43 -6.59 20.39
CA TYR A 162 -1.63 -6.95 19.00
C TYR A 162 -1.20 -8.40 18.78
N GLU A 163 -1.94 -9.11 17.95
CA GLU A 163 -1.59 -10.44 17.45
C GLU A 163 -1.78 -10.49 15.94
N PHE A 164 -1.05 -11.36 15.26
CA PHE A 164 -1.23 -11.55 13.83
C PHE A 164 -2.63 -12.10 13.51
N THR A 165 -3.22 -11.58 12.44
CA THR A 165 -4.39 -12.24 11.86
C THR A 165 -3.95 -13.57 11.23
N MET A 166 -4.84 -14.54 11.27
CA MET A 166 -4.64 -15.84 10.64
C MET A 166 -5.83 -16.16 9.73
N PRO A 167 -5.68 -17.02 8.75
CA PRO A 167 -6.84 -17.54 8.03
C PRO A 167 -7.76 -18.33 8.98
N LYS A 168 -9.05 -18.30 8.70
CA LYS A 168 -10.07 -19.04 9.47
C LYS A 168 -9.74 -20.53 9.53
N GLY A 169 -9.78 -21.09 10.73
CA GLY A 169 -9.45 -22.49 10.98
C GLY A 169 -7.96 -22.77 11.29
N TYR A 170 -7.13 -21.74 11.27
CA TYR A 170 -5.70 -21.85 11.59
C TYR A 170 -5.32 -21.01 12.80
N THR A 171 -4.22 -21.39 13.44
CA THR A 171 -3.62 -20.70 14.59
C THR A 171 -2.17 -20.34 14.29
N ILE A 172 -1.55 -19.51 15.13
CA ILE A 172 -0.15 -19.08 14.97
C ILE A 172 0.85 -20.24 15.03
N ASP A 173 0.44 -21.35 15.62
CA ASP A 173 1.27 -22.56 15.72
C ASP A 173 1.29 -23.39 14.42
N ASP A 174 0.43 -23.05 13.45
CA ASP A 174 0.37 -23.69 12.14
C ASP A 174 1.49 -23.15 11.23
N SER A 175 2.72 -23.64 11.40
CA SER A 175 3.94 -23.15 10.74
C SER A 175 3.97 -23.20 9.20
N HIS A 176 2.95 -23.78 8.58
CA HIS A 176 2.83 -23.93 7.12
C HIS A 176 1.88 -22.89 6.48
N ILE A 177 1.27 -22.04 7.29
CA ILE A 177 0.25 -21.10 6.83
C ILE A 177 0.83 -19.69 6.71
N LEU A 178 0.60 -19.09 5.56
CA LEU A 178 0.92 -17.69 5.36
C LEU A 178 -0.13 -16.83 6.08
N ASN A 179 0.30 -16.06 7.06
CA ASN A 179 -0.54 -15.22 7.93
C ASN A 179 -0.68 -13.77 7.47
N GLY A 180 -0.46 -13.52 6.19
CA GLY A 180 -0.59 -12.22 5.56
C GLY A 180 -1.30 -12.33 4.22
N PHE A 181 -1.23 -11.29 3.40
CA PHE A 181 -1.82 -11.25 2.07
C PHE A 181 -0.85 -10.70 1.03
N CYS A 182 -1.01 -11.20 -0.22
CA CYS A 182 -0.24 -10.73 -1.37
C CYS A 182 -0.88 -9.48 -1.98
N VAL A 183 -0.03 -8.65 -2.59
CA VAL A 183 -0.40 -7.43 -3.32
C VAL A 183 0.36 -7.40 -4.64
N ASP A 184 -0.38 -7.31 -5.75
CA ASP A 184 0.14 -7.26 -7.13
C ASP A 184 -0.39 -6.06 -7.94
N ALA A 185 -1.33 -5.28 -7.38
CA ALA A 185 -1.77 -4.01 -7.95
C ALA A 185 -1.37 -2.80 -7.08
N GLY A 186 -0.50 -3.02 -6.10
CA GLY A 186 -0.13 -1.98 -5.14
C GLY A 186 -1.30 -1.49 -4.27
N LEU A 187 -2.38 -2.26 -4.13
CA LEU A 187 -3.61 -1.89 -3.44
C LEU A 187 -4.00 -2.92 -2.38
N ALA A 188 -4.72 -2.45 -1.36
CA ALA A 188 -5.40 -3.31 -0.39
C ALA A 188 -6.81 -2.80 -0.11
N SER A 189 -7.62 -3.66 0.47
CA SER A 189 -8.97 -3.37 0.96
C SER A 189 -9.33 -4.23 2.16
N PHE A 190 -10.25 -3.72 3.00
CA PHE A 190 -11.00 -4.50 3.97
C PHE A 190 -12.39 -4.77 3.40
N CYS A 191 -12.86 -6.01 3.45
CA CYS A 191 -14.15 -6.38 2.91
C CYS A 191 -14.81 -7.47 3.76
N ASP A 192 -16.15 -7.44 3.88
CA ASP A 192 -16.91 -8.53 4.48
C ASP A 192 -17.04 -9.71 3.49
N ALA A 193 -17.07 -10.92 3.99
CA ALA A 193 -17.16 -12.12 3.17
C ALA A 193 -18.40 -12.14 2.26
N SER A 194 -19.54 -11.61 2.71
CA SER A 194 -20.76 -11.52 1.87
C SER A 194 -20.67 -10.42 0.82
N VAL A 195 -20.04 -9.28 1.15
CA VAL A 195 -19.84 -8.16 0.22
C VAL A 195 -18.85 -8.55 -0.89
N VAL A 196 -17.89 -9.40 -0.58
CA VAL A 196 -16.97 -9.95 -1.59
C VAL A 196 -17.69 -10.73 -2.68
N GLU A 197 -18.80 -11.42 -2.37
CA GLU A 197 -19.57 -12.13 -3.39
C GLU A 197 -20.19 -11.16 -4.41
N GLU A 198 -20.72 -10.03 -3.94
CA GLU A 198 -21.27 -8.98 -4.82
C GLU A 198 -20.16 -8.34 -5.68
N TYR A 199 -19.00 -8.05 -5.07
CA TYR A 199 -17.84 -7.57 -5.79
C TYR A 199 -17.35 -8.56 -6.85
N THR A 200 -17.30 -9.85 -6.52
CA THR A 200 -16.90 -10.93 -7.42
C THR A 200 -17.84 -11.03 -8.62
N LYS A 201 -19.16 -10.95 -8.38
CA LYS A 201 -20.15 -10.92 -9.45
C LYS A 201 -19.92 -9.72 -10.38
N PHE A 202 -19.83 -8.52 -9.81
CA PHE A 202 -19.54 -7.30 -10.59
C PHE A 202 -18.26 -7.47 -11.43
N TRP A 203 -17.18 -8.01 -10.85
CA TRP A 203 -15.89 -8.19 -11.52
C TRP A 203 -16.03 -9.10 -12.74
N TYR A 204 -16.70 -10.25 -12.63
CA TYR A 204 -16.88 -11.18 -13.73
C TYR A 204 -17.84 -10.63 -14.80
N ASP A 205 -18.92 -9.97 -14.42
CA ASP A 205 -19.86 -9.35 -15.35
C ASP A 205 -19.15 -8.25 -16.17
N TRP A 206 -18.39 -7.39 -15.51
CA TRP A 206 -17.61 -6.34 -16.20
C TRP A 206 -16.57 -6.93 -17.16
N GLN A 207 -15.82 -7.94 -16.75
CA GLN A 207 -14.84 -8.63 -17.60
C GLN A 207 -15.49 -9.24 -18.85
N LYS A 208 -16.61 -9.89 -18.69
CA LYS A 208 -17.40 -10.50 -19.76
C LYS A 208 -17.81 -9.44 -20.80
N ASP A 209 -18.28 -8.30 -20.34
CA ASP A 209 -18.75 -7.22 -21.20
C ASP A 209 -17.58 -6.38 -21.79
N ASN A 210 -16.38 -6.50 -21.23
CA ASN A 210 -15.19 -5.74 -21.61
C ASN A 210 -13.95 -6.65 -21.79
N PRO A 211 -13.98 -7.67 -22.66
CA PRO A 211 -12.95 -8.73 -22.73
C PRO A 211 -11.56 -8.23 -23.10
N ASN A 212 -11.43 -7.05 -23.73
CA ASN A 212 -10.16 -6.48 -24.20
C ASN A 212 -9.74 -5.23 -23.41
N LYS A 213 -10.37 -4.96 -22.26
CA LYS A 213 -10.06 -3.79 -21.45
C LYS A 213 -9.32 -4.16 -20.17
N ASN A 214 -8.50 -3.24 -19.72
CA ASN A 214 -7.80 -3.34 -18.45
C ASN A 214 -8.70 -2.80 -17.32
N TYR A 215 -8.95 -3.62 -16.31
CA TYR A 215 -9.82 -3.30 -15.19
C TYR A 215 -9.41 -2.03 -14.44
N TYR A 216 -8.10 -1.85 -14.18
CA TYR A 216 -7.58 -0.65 -13.54
C TYR A 216 -7.73 0.57 -14.46
N ASN A 217 -7.14 0.52 -15.66
CA ASN A 217 -7.05 1.69 -16.54
C ASN A 217 -8.41 2.11 -17.12
N ASP A 218 -9.25 1.14 -17.52
CA ASP A 218 -10.49 1.42 -18.25
C ASP A 218 -11.72 1.56 -17.34
N TYR A 219 -11.62 1.17 -16.07
CA TYR A 219 -12.72 1.30 -15.13
C TYR A 219 -12.37 2.12 -13.89
N PHE A 220 -11.33 1.72 -13.12
CA PHE A 220 -11.07 2.32 -11.82
C PHE A 220 -10.26 3.62 -11.86
N ASN A 221 -9.44 3.85 -12.87
CA ASN A 221 -8.56 5.03 -12.94
C ASN A 221 -9.31 6.36 -12.72
N LYS A 222 -10.50 6.50 -13.30
CA LYS A 222 -11.35 7.69 -13.13
C LYS A 222 -11.70 7.99 -11.67
N PHE A 223 -11.94 6.96 -10.86
CA PHE A 223 -12.28 7.13 -9.43
C PHE A 223 -11.06 7.56 -8.62
N PHE A 224 -9.86 7.06 -8.97
CA PHE A 224 -8.61 7.53 -8.37
C PHE A 224 -8.32 8.99 -8.74
N GLU A 225 -8.55 9.39 -9.99
CA GLU A 225 -8.41 10.79 -10.43
C GLU A 225 -9.41 11.72 -9.73
N GLU A 226 -10.66 11.30 -9.56
CA GLU A 226 -11.69 12.05 -8.82
C GLU A 226 -11.32 12.18 -7.34
N SER A 227 -10.84 11.11 -6.74
CA SER A 227 -10.37 11.12 -5.35
C SER A 227 -9.18 12.08 -5.18
N TYR A 228 -8.22 12.07 -6.11
CA TYR A 228 -7.11 13.02 -6.08
C TYR A 228 -7.59 14.46 -6.21
N LYS A 229 -8.50 14.76 -7.15
CA LYS A 229 -9.06 16.12 -7.29
C LYS A 229 -9.70 16.63 -6.00
N LYS A 230 -10.34 15.72 -5.24
CA LYS A 230 -11.01 16.06 -3.99
C LYS A 230 -10.06 16.21 -2.80
N TYR A 231 -8.96 15.45 -2.77
CA TYR A 231 -8.04 15.33 -1.62
C TYR A 231 -6.57 15.42 -2.05
N SER A 232 -6.24 16.40 -2.93
CA SER A 232 -4.89 16.55 -3.51
C SER A 232 -3.80 16.86 -2.49
N GLU A 233 -4.16 17.46 -1.35
CA GLU A 233 -3.24 17.81 -0.27
C GLU A 233 -2.65 16.59 0.45
N ILE A 234 -3.33 15.42 0.40
CA ILE A 234 -2.90 14.19 1.08
C ILE A 234 -2.61 13.02 0.12
N GLN A 235 -2.74 13.24 -1.19
CA GLN A 235 -2.52 12.22 -2.21
C GLN A 235 -1.46 12.63 -3.23
N THR A 236 -0.93 11.65 -3.94
CA THR A 236 -0.17 11.89 -5.18
C THR A 236 -1.13 12.05 -6.37
N ASN A 237 -0.65 12.64 -7.47
CA ASN A 237 -1.46 12.92 -8.66
C ASN A 237 -2.13 11.70 -9.31
N SER A 238 -1.65 10.48 -9.02
CA SER A 238 -2.27 9.24 -9.48
C SER A 238 -3.39 8.72 -8.58
N GLY A 239 -3.75 9.46 -7.52
CA GLY A 239 -4.67 9.00 -6.49
C GLY A 239 -4.07 7.88 -5.61
N ASN A 240 -4.31 7.92 -4.32
CA ASN A 240 -3.79 6.93 -3.39
C ASN A 240 -4.88 6.05 -2.77
N PHE A 241 -6.12 6.47 -2.81
CA PHE A 241 -7.26 5.73 -2.31
C PHE A 241 -8.55 6.13 -3.03
N ILE A 242 -9.55 5.25 -2.99
CA ILE A 242 -10.92 5.49 -3.40
C ILE A 242 -11.89 4.92 -2.38
N TYR A 243 -13.08 5.49 -2.34
CA TYR A 243 -14.25 4.99 -1.63
C TYR A 243 -15.33 4.73 -2.67
N TRP A 244 -15.45 3.47 -3.09
CA TRP A 244 -16.20 3.08 -4.28
C TRP A 244 -17.39 2.20 -3.90
N GLU A 245 -18.55 2.51 -4.48
CA GLU A 245 -19.78 1.75 -4.32
C GLU A 245 -19.88 0.68 -5.40
N ILE A 246 -20.15 -0.57 -4.98
CA ILE A 246 -20.39 -1.68 -5.90
C ILE A 246 -21.69 -1.40 -6.67
N PRO A 247 -21.69 -1.34 -8.02
CA PRO A 247 -22.87 -1.08 -8.80
C PRO A 247 -24.04 -2.01 -8.44
N GLU A 248 -25.25 -1.46 -8.46
CA GLU A 248 -26.50 -2.17 -8.13
C GLU A 248 -26.61 -2.65 -6.67
N THR A 249 -25.69 -2.23 -5.80
CA THR A 249 -25.72 -2.49 -4.37
C THR A 249 -25.62 -1.17 -3.57
N HIS A 250 -25.65 -1.28 -2.24
CA HIS A 250 -25.37 -0.15 -1.34
C HIS A 250 -24.02 -0.32 -0.62
N HIS A 251 -23.31 -1.40 -0.93
CA HIS A 251 -22.05 -1.71 -0.28
C HIS A 251 -20.88 -0.94 -0.92
N LYS A 252 -19.97 -0.49 -0.09
CA LYS A 252 -18.79 0.27 -0.50
C LYS A 252 -17.52 -0.43 -0.08
N ILE A 253 -16.50 -0.28 -0.91
CA ILE A 253 -15.16 -0.78 -0.65
C ILE A 253 -14.20 0.40 -0.63
N ALA A 254 -13.45 0.54 0.45
CA ALA A 254 -12.29 1.42 0.52
C ALA A 254 -11.08 0.68 -0.07
N MET A 255 -10.56 1.17 -1.18
CA MET A 255 -9.35 0.64 -1.82
C MET A 255 -8.24 1.66 -1.68
N PHE A 256 -7.05 1.24 -1.25
CA PHE A 256 -5.96 2.14 -0.92
C PHE A 256 -4.60 1.54 -1.24
N LYS A 257 -3.63 2.40 -1.60
CA LYS A 257 -2.26 1.98 -1.93
C LYS A 257 -1.52 1.44 -0.71
N THR A 258 -0.66 0.46 -0.94
CA THR A 258 0.09 -0.28 0.06
C THR A 258 1.54 0.19 0.15
N GLY A 259 1.81 1.27 0.87
CA GLY A 259 3.19 1.70 1.11
C GLY A 259 4.05 1.80 -0.15
N PHE A 260 4.98 0.88 -0.34
CA PHE A 260 5.84 0.81 -1.52
C PHE A 260 5.23 0.06 -2.72
N GLY A 261 4.01 -0.44 -2.62
CA GLY A 261 3.30 -1.13 -3.70
C GLY A 261 3.23 -2.63 -3.50
N ASP A 262 3.57 -3.38 -4.55
CA ASP A 262 3.48 -4.84 -4.56
C ASP A 262 4.34 -5.49 -3.47
N GLY A 263 3.88 -6.62 -2.97
CA GLY A 263 4.57 -7.33 -1.91
C GLY A 263 3.68 -8.25 -1.09
N TYR A 264 4.21 -8.63 0.05
CA TYR A 264 3.52 -9.43 1.05
C TYR A 264 3.42 -8.65 2.35
N TYR A 265 2.21 -8.50 2.86
CA TYR A 265 1.94 -7.68 4.03
C TYR A 265 1.22 -8.47 5.10
N MET A 266 1.58 -8.17 6.35
CA MET A 266 0.93 -8.72 7.53
C MET A 266 -0.22 -7.84 7.98
N SER A 267 -1.19 -8.43 8.65
CA SER A 267 -2.22 -7.70 9.38
C SER A 267 -2.31 -8.18 10.82
N LEU A 268 -2.81 -7.30 11.69
CA LEU A 268 -2.87 -7.56 13.12
C LEU A 268 -4.24 -7.24 13.68
N TRP A 269 -4.70 -8.09 14.59
CA TRP A 269 -5.79 -7.79 15.49
C TRP A 269 -5.31 -6.89 16.63
N GLY A 270 -5.94 -5.76 16.86
CA GLY A 270 -5.78 -4.96 18.07
C GLY A 270 -6.88 -5.32 19.07
N LEU A 271 -6.49 -5.82 20.23
CA LEU A 271 -7.39 -6.42 21.22
C LEU A 271 -7.39 -5.64 22.54
N ASN A 272 -8.57 -5.57 23.20
CA ASN A 272 -8.70 -5.00 24.52
C ASN A 272 -8.42 -6.03 25.63
N GLU A 273 -8.59 -5.63 26.90
CA GLU A 273 -8.36 -6.50 28.07
C GLU A 273 -9.33 -7.71 28.16
N LYS A 274 -10.42 -7.68 27.40
CA LYS A 274 -11.41 -8.76 27.32
C LYS A 274 -11.20 -9.67 26.11
N ASP A 275 -10.11 -9.51 25.38
CA ASP A 275 -9.82 -10.22 24.12
C ASP A 275 -10.83 -9.91 22.99
N GLU A 276 -11.49 -8.75 23.06
CA GLU A 276 -12.39 -8.28 22.01
C GLU A 276 -11.63 -7.46 20.98
N VAL A 277 -12.00 -7.60 19.70
CA VAL A 277 -11.41 -6.87 18.60
C VAL A 277 -11.80 -5.39 18.66
N CYS A 278 -10.80 -4.51 18.75
CA CYS A 278 -10.96 -3.06 18.69
C CYS A 278 -10.62 -2.51 17.30
N GLU A 279 -9.64 -3.10 16.66
CA GLU A 279 -9.19 -2.67 15.33
C GLU A 279 -8.50 -3.81 14.59
N VAL A 280 -8.45 -3.69 13.25
CA VAL A 280 -7.57 -4.50 12.40
C VAL A 280 -6.59 -3.56 11.71
N VAL A 281 -5.30 -3.84 11.80
CA VAL A 281 -4.25 -2.93 11.33
C VAL A 281 -3.38 -3.60 10.28
N ILE A 282 -3.02 -2.85 9.25
CA ILE A 282 -2.03 -3.24 8.25
C ILE A 282 -0.90 -2.20 8.28
N PRO A 283 0.28 -2.52 8.81
CA PRO A 283 1.45 -1.67 8.72
C PRO A 283 2.15 -1.87 7.38
N PHE A 284 2.33 -0.80 6.60
CA PHE A 284 3.02 -0.86 5.30
C PHE A 284 4.45 -0.37 5.38
N ILE A 285 4.70 0.65 6.18
CA ILE A 285 6.02 1.29 6.28
C ILE A 285 6.42 1.47 7.74
N ASN A 286 7.69 1.21 8.03
CA ASN A 286 8.28 1.50 9.32
C ASN A 286 8.20 3.01 9.61
N PRO A 287 7.52 3.46 10.69
CA PRO A 287 7.40 4.88 11.03
C PRO A 287 8.74 5.56 11.32
N GLU A 288 9.79 4.82 11.63
CA GLU A 288 11.13 5.37 11.85
C GLU A 288 11.81 5.85 10.54
N LEU A 289 11.23 5.56 9.38
CA LEU A 289 11.74 6.00 8.07
C LEU A 289 11.16 7.35 7.63
N ILE A 290 10.27 7.94 8.41
CA ILE A 290 9.61 9.21 8.10
C ILE A 290 10.50 10.34 8.61
N ASP A 291 11.11 11.10 7.68
CA ASP A 291 12.07 12.19 7.94
C ASP A 291 11.43 13.60 7.86
#